data_686a228121ed16b58f6fedd0fb2a7238
#
_entry.id   686a228121ed16b58f6fedd0fb2a7238
#
_cell.length_a   1.000
_cell.length_b   1.000
_cell.length_c   1.000
_cell.angle_alpha   90.00
_cell.angle_beta   90.00
_cell.angle_gamma   90.00
#
_symmetry.space_group_name_H-M   'P 1'
#
loop_
_entity.id
_entity.type
_entity.pdbx_description
1 polymer ?
#
loop_
_entity_poly.entity_id
_entity_poly.type
_entity_poly.pdbx_seq_one_letter_code
_entity_poly.pdbx_strand_id
1 'polypeptide(L)'
;MGLVQSIGAIIAAVVMLLLGKFTSPKHRLALFSIGLILFFLASFFNSLMFNPTGVIIFIFLLLIARPILDIAYFPIQLKVIDTLSEIENRNEFSYILNHEFGLYIGRLVGAGTFLGIAFFINADIALRYALLIIGIVQLLSILIAKQLLEQQSKLVNEKA
;
A
#
# COMPACT_ATOMS: atom_id res chain seq x y z
N MET A 1 -15.40 15.58 -11.48
CA MET A 1 -14.75 14.37 -10.91
C MET A 1 -14.28 13.40 -11.99
N GLY A 2 -15.07 13.07 -13.04
CA GLY A 2 -14.68 12.09 -14.08
C GLY A 2 -13.40 12.39 -14.84
N LEU A 3 -13.14 13.65 -15.23
CA LEU A 3 -11.92 14.05 -15.96
C LEU A 3 -10.63 13.74 -15.16
N VAL A 4 -10.62 14.03 -13.86
CA VAL A 4 -9.44 13.74 -13.00
C VAL A 4 -9.21 12.24 -12.89
N GLN A 5 -10.26 11.44 -12.78
CA GLN A 5 -10.16 9.98 -12.75
C GLN A 5 -9.67 9.41 -14.08
N SER A 6 -10.16 9.93 -15.23
CA SER A 6 -9.74 9.47 -16.55
C SER A 6 -8.26 9.78 -16.82
N ILE A 7 -7.80 11.00 -16.51
CA ILE A 7 -6.39 11.37 -16.62
C ILE A 7 -5.55 10.52 -15.66
N GLY A 8 -6.02 10.30 -14.44
CA GLY A 8 -5.36 9.45 -13.46
C GLY A 8 -5.20 8.01 -13.95
N ALA A 9 -6.21 7.43 -14.57
CA ALA A 9 -6.16 6.08 -15.13
C ALA A 9 -5.13 5.97 -16.27
N ILE A 10 -5.03 6.98 -17.14
CA ILE A 10 -4.03 7.03 -18.21
C ILE A 10 -2.61 7.11 -17.61
N ILE A 11 -2.39 8.00 -16.65
CA ILE A 11 -1.09 8.12 -15.95
C ILE A 11 -0.73 6.79 -15.29
N ALA A 12 -1.66 6.17 -14.57
CA ALA A 12 -1.44 4.88 -13.92
C ALA A 12 -1.09 3.78 -14.93
N ALA A 13 -1.79 3.71 -16.06
CA ALA A 13 -1.49 2.75 -17.12
C ALA A 13 -0.09 2.95 -17.70
N VAL A 14 0.30 4.20 -17.99
CA VAL A 14 1.65 4.52 -18.49
C VAL A 14 2.71 4.15 -17.46
N VAL A 15 2.53 4.50 -16.19
CA VAL A 15 3.46 4.15 -15.11
C VAL A 15 3.56 2.62 -14.96
N MET A 16 2.44 1.90 -15.01
CA MET A 16 2.44 0.43 -14.94
C MET A 16 3.19 -0.21 -16.12
N LEU A 17 2.98 0.28 -17.34
CA LEU A 17 3.69 -0.22 -18.53
C LEU A 17 5.20 0.01 -18.44
N LEU A 18 5.62 1.22 -18.04
CA LEU A 18 7.02 1.56 -17.89
C LEU A 18 7.69 0.73 -16.78
N LEU A 19 7.08 0.68 -15.61
CA LEU A 19 7.62 -0.08 -14.48
C LEU A 19 7.59 -1.58 -14.75
N GLY A 20 6.53 -2.12 -15.35
CA GLY A 20 6.43 -3.54 -15.68
C GLY A 20 7.57 -4.02 -16.57
N LYS A 21 8.04 -3.17 -17.50
CA LYS A 21 9.18 -3.47 -18.38
C LYS A 21 10.53 -3.46 -17.67
N PHE A 22 10.70 -2.61 -16.65
CA PHE A 22 11.99 -2.40 -15.97
C PHE A 22 12.08 -3.07 -14.59
N THR A 23 10.98 -3.62 -14.07
CA THR A 23 10.94 -4.18 -12.72
C THR A 23 11.45 -5.62 -12.69
N SER A 24 12.65 -5.80 -12.16
CA SER A 24 13.21 -7.11 -11.82
C SER A 24 12.66 -7.58 -10.44
N PRO A 25 12.51 -8.90 -10.22
CA PRO A 25 12.09 -9.45 -8.91
C PRO A 25 12.92 -8.96 -7.71
N LYS A 26 14.19 -8.66 -7.94
CA LYS A 26 15.12 -8.17 -6.91
C LYS A 26 14.81 -6.75 -6.41
N HIS A 27 14.13 -5.94 -7.22
CA HIS A 27 13.84 -4.53 -6.89
C HIS A 27 12.43 -4.32 -6.31
N ARG A 28 11.63 -5.37 -6.15
CA ARG A 28 10.23 -5.26 -5.69
C ARG A 28 10.10 -4.62 -4.31
N LEU A 29 10.97 -5.03 -3.36
CA LEU A 29 10.95 -4.43 -2.01
C LEU A 29 11.34 -2.94 -2.04
N ALA A 30 12.30 -2.56 -2.87
CA ALA A 30 12.68 -1.16 -3.04
C ALA A 30 11.54 -0.34 -3.64
N LEU A 31 10.86 -0.85 -4.68
CA LEU A 31 9.69 -0.20 -5.28
C LEU A 31 8.54 -0.08 -4.28
N PHE A 32 8.27 -1.13 -3.50
CA PHE A 32 7.27 -1.09 -2.43
C PHE A 32 7.58 0.01 -1.41
N SER A 33 8.84 0.11 -0.98
CA SER A 33 9.28 1.16 -0.06
C SER A 33 9.15 2.56 -0.66
N ILE A 34 9.52 2.75 -1.94
CA ILE A 34 9.37 4.02 -2.66
C ILE A 34 7.89 4.42 -2.73
N GLY A 35 7.01 3.48 -3.09
CA GLY A 35 5.57 3.75 -3.16
C GLY A 35 4.98 4.18 -1.82
N LEU A 36 5.38 3.53 -0.71
CA LEU A 36 4.94 3.90 0.64
C LEU A 36 5.49 5.25 1.10
N ILE A 37 6.74 5.56 0.79
CA ILE A 37 7.34 6.87 1.08
C ILE A 37 6.62 7.97 0.29
N LEU A 38 6.31 7.75 -0.99
CA LEU A 38 5.54 8.69 -1.79
C LEU A 38 4.14 8.92 -1.23
N PHE A 39 3.46 7.85 -0.80
CA PHE A 39 2.16 7.97 -0.14
C PHE A 39 2.25 8.76 1.17
N PHE A 40 3.27 8.48 1.98
CA PHE A 40 3.50 9.23 3.22
C PHE A 40 3.76 10.71 2.94
N LEU A 41 4.64 11.04 1.97
CA LEU A 41 4.90 12.42 1.56
C LEU A 41 3.65 13.12 1.06
N ALA A 42 2.82 12.43 0.26
CA ALA A 42 1.54 12.98 -0.20
C ALA A 42 0.64 13.35 0.98
N SER A 43 0.48 12.44 1.94
CA SER A 43 -0.33 12.64 3.15
C SER A 43 0.25 13.76 4.03
N PHE A 44 1.57 13.85 4.13
CA PHE A 44 2.27 14.88 4.88
C PHE A 44 2.04 16.27 4.29
N PHE A 45 2.21 16.44 2.97
CA PHE A 45 1.94 17.71 2.30
C PHE A 45 0.47 18.13 2.41
N ASN A 46 -0.46 17.17 2.26
CA ASN A 46 -1.88 17.45 2.46
C ASN A 46 -2.17 17.93 3.89
N SER A 47 -1.57 17.31 4.89
CA SER A 47 -1.72 17.71 6.31
C SER A 47 -1.12 19.08 6.61
N LEU A 48 0.05 19.41 6.02
CA LEU A 48 0.70 20.71 6.23
C LEU A 48 -0.09 21.85 5.61
N MET A 49 -0.43 21.72 4.34
CA MET A 49 -1.03 22.83 3.59
C MET A 49 -2.51 22.98 3.88
N PHE A 50 -3.22 21.85 4.09
CA PHE A 50 -4.68 21.77 4.34
C PHE A 50 -5.52 22.80 3.57
N ASN A 51 -5.24 22.93 2.28
CA ASN A 51 -5.88 23.83 1.35
C ASN A 51 -6.08 23.11 -0.01
N PRO A 52 -6.83 23.69 -0.97
CA PRO A 52 -7.05 23.07 -2.29
C PRO A 52 -5.75 22.68 -3.01
N THR A 53 -4.69 23.46 -2.86
CA THR A 53 -3.37 23.16 -3.45
C THR A 53 -2.75 21.89 -2.82
N GLY A 54 -2.85 21.73 -1.50
CA GLY A 54 -2.39 20.53 -0.80
C GLY A 54 -3.12 19.27 -1.27
N VAL A 55 -4.42 19.37 -1.49
CA VAL A 55 -5.23 18.26 -2.03
C VAL A 55 -4.80 17.90 -3.46
N ILE A 56 -4.53 18.88 -4.31
CA ILE A 56 -4.06 18.64 -5.68
C ILE A 56 -2.69 17.92 -5.67
N ILE A 57 -1.76 18.37 -4.83
CA ILE A 57 -0.45 17.73 -4.66
C ILE A 57 -0.63 16.29 -4.15
N PHE A 58 -1.49 16.08 -3.17
CA PHE A 58 -1.83 14.76 -2.64
C PHE A 58 -2.32 13.81 -3.73
N ILE A 59 -3.31 14.24 -4.52
CA ILE A 59 -3.88 13.45 -5.60
C ILE A 59 -2.80 13.11 -6.63
N PHE A 60 -1.99 14.09 -7.03
CA PHE A 60 -0.93 13.88 -8.01
C PHE A 60 0.10 12.85 -7.55
N LEU A 61 0.60 12.97 -6.32
CA LEU A 61 1.53 12.01 -5.74
C LEU A 61 0.90 10.62 -5.57
N LEU A 62 -0.36 10.56 -5.19
CA LEU A 62 -1.11 9.31 -5.05
C LEU A 62 -1.28 8.58 -6.39
N LEU A 63 -1.53 9.32 -7.47
CA LEU A 63 -1.64 8.76 -8.83
C LEU A 63 -0.34 8.07 -9.29
N ILE A 64 0.80 8.52 -8.79
CA ILE A 64 2.10 7.89 -9.07
C ILE A 64 2.40 6.77 -8.08
N ALA A 65 2.14 6.99 -6.78
CA ALA A 65 2.46 6.05 -5.72
C ALA A 65 1.67 4.74 -5.85
N ARG A 66 0.39 4.81 -6.20
CA ARG A 66 -0.52 3.66 -6.24
C ARG A 66 -0.08 2.59 -7.25
N PRO A 67 0.18 2.89 -8.54
CA PRO A 67 0.67 1.89 -9.48
C PRO A 67 2.02 1.29 -9.08
N ILE A 68 2.90 2.07 -8.46
CA ILE A 68 4.19 1.57 -7.96
C ILE A 68 3.96 0.54 -6.85
N LEU A 69 3.03 0.83 -5.92
CA LEU A 69 2.66 -0.10 -4.85
C LEU A 69 2.04 -1.37 -5.41
N ASP A 70 1.10 -1.26 -6.34
CA ASP A 70 0.38 -2.40 -6.91
C ASP A 70 1.33 -3.38 -7.62
N ILE A 71 2.26 -2.87 -8.46
CA ILE A 71 3.26 -3.69 -9.17
C ILE A 71 4.21 -4.39 -8.18
N ALA A 72 4.54 -3.76 -7.07
CA ALA A 72 5.45 -4.34 -6.09
C ALA A 72 4.73 -5.31 -5.14
N TYR A 73 3.55 -4.94 -4.67
CA TYR A 73 2.82 -5.64 -3.62
C TYR A 73 2.23 -6.97 -4.09
N PHE A 74 1.50 -6.98 -5.21
CA PHE A 74 0.81 -8.19 -5.70
C PHE A 74 1.73 -9.39 -5.91
N PRO A 75 2.89 -9.27 -6.57
CA PRO A 75 3.78 -10.40 -6.73
C PRO A 75 4.44 -10.88 -5.43
N ILE A 76 4.65 -9.97 -4.45
CA ILE A 76 5.16 -10.36 -3.13
C ILE A 76 4.09 -11.18 -2.41
N GLN A 77 2.85 -10.70 -2.40
CA GLN A 77 1.71 -11.36 -1.78
C GLN A 77 1.49 -12.76 -2.34
N LEU A 78 1.39 -12.89 -3.68
CA LEU A 78 1.18 -14.18 -4.34
C LEU A 78 2.30 -15.16 -3.98
N LYS A 79 3.56 -14.73 -4.04
CA LYS A 79 4.68 -15.59 -3.69
C LYS A 79 4.64 -16.06 -2.24
N VAL A 80 4.20 -15.23 -1.30
CA VAL A 80 4.03 -15.63 0.10
C VAL A 80 2.91 -16.65 0.24
N ILE A 81 1.79 -16.46 -0.45
CA ILE A 81 0.66 -17.41 -0.44
C ILE A 81 1.09 -18.76 -0.99
N ASP A 82 1.74 -18.79 -2.15
CA ASP A 82 2.22 -20.03 -2.80
C ASP A 82 3.17 -20.79 -1.85
N THR A 83 4.16 -20.09 -1.29
CA THR A 83 5.13 -20.72 -0.37
C THR A 83 4.47 -21.27 0.90
N LEU A 84 3.53 -20.54 1.50
CA LEU A 84 2.84 -21.00 2.70
C LEU A 84 1.91 -22.19 2.40
N SER A 85 1.20 -22.18 1.27
CA SER A 85 0.34 -23.26 0.86
C SER A 85 1.11 -24.58 0.65
N GLU A 86 2.30 -24.49 0.05
CA GLU A 86 3.20 -25.63 -0.12
C GLU A 86 3.77 -26.17 1.22
N ILE A 87 4.17 -25.25 2.12
CA ILE A 87 4.77 -25.63 3.41
C ILE A 87 3.73 -26.31 4.31
N GLU A 88 2.53 -25.72 4.41
CA GLU A 88 1.47 -26.20 5.30
C GLU A 88 0.56 -27.24 4.65
N ASN A 89 0.78 -27.55 3.38
CA ASN A 89 -0.05 -28.47 2.58
C ASN A 89 -1.54 -28.13 2.67
N ARG A 90 -1.84 -26.82 2.57
CA ARG A 90 -3.20 -26.25 2.62
C ARG A 90 -3.56 -25.61 1.31
N ASN A 91 -4.87 -25.52 1.05
CA ASN A 91 -5.38 -24.87 -0.16
C ASN A 91 -5.06 -23.36 -0.14
N GLU A 92 -4.50 -22.85 -1.23
CA GLU A 92 -4.21 -21.42 -1.46
C GLU A 92 -5.40 -20.51 -1.20
N PHE A 93 -6.61 -20.98 -1.52
CA PHE A 93 -7.85 -20.24 -1.29
C PHE A 93 -8.03 -19.83 0.18
N SER A 94 -7.59 -20.66 1.14
CA SER A 94 -7.67 -20.35 2.58
C SER A 94 -6.82 -19.13 2.94
N TYR A 95 -5.65 -18.98 2.32
CA TYR A 95 -4.76 -17.82 2.55
C TYR A 95 -5.27 -16.56 1.87
N ILE A 96 -5.83 -16.69 0.66
CA ILE A 96 -6.49 -15.56 -0.03
C ILE A 96 -7.65 -15.03 0.80
N LEU A 97 -8.51 -15.93 1.32
CA LEU A 97 -9.63 -15.56 2.17
C LEU A 97 -9.18 -14.85 3.46
N ASN A 98 -8.14 -15.39 4.11
CA ASN A 98 -7.58 -14.77 5.32
C ASN A 98 -6.99 -13.39 5.04
N HIS A 99 -6.33 -13.22 3.90
CA HIS A 99 -5.82 -11.92 3.45
C HIS A 99 -6.95 -10.91 3.22
N GLU A 100 -8.02 -11.30 2.49
CA GLU A 100 -9.17 -10.44 2.25
C GLU A 100 -9.88 -10.05 3.55
N PHE A 101 -9.97 -10.98 4.50
CA PHE A 101 -10.51 -10.70 5.82
C PHE A 101 -9.64 -9.69 6.59
N GLY A 102 -8.31 -9.82 6.52
CA GLY A 102 -7.38 -8.85 7.08
C GLY A 102 -7.54 -7.46 6.47
N LEU A 103 -7.71 -7.36 5.14
CA LEU A 103 -7.99 -6.10 4.45
C LEU A 103 -9.32 -5.48 4.89
N TYR A 104 -10.35 -6.31 5.09
CA TYR A 104 -11.65 -5.84 5.56
C TYR A 104 -11.55 -5.25 6.97
N ILE A 105 -10.89 -5.95 7.89
CA ILE A 105 -10.62 -5.44 9.24
C ILE A 105 -9.83 -4.13 9.19
N GLY A 106 -8.79 -4.07 8.37
CA GLY A 106 -7.97 -2.85 8.19
C GLY A 106 -8.82 -1.66 7.73
N ARG A 107 -9.75 -1.87 6.80
CA ARG A 107 -10.69 -0.83 6.35
C ARG A 107 -11.65 -0.39 7.46
N LEU A 108 -12.17 -1.32 8.25
CA LEU A 108 -13.03 -1.01 9.41
C LEU A 108 -12.28 -0.20 10.47
N VAL A 109 -11.06 -0.61 10.81
CA VAL A 109 -10.21 0.11 11.78
C VAL A 109 -9.88 1.51 11.25
N GLY A 110 -9.49 1.65 9.98
CA GLY A 110 -9.19 2.94 9.36
C GLY A 110 -10.40 3.87 9.34
N ALA A 111 -11.56 3.38 8.90
CA ALA A 111 -12.81 4.15 8.91
C ALA A 111 -13.25 4.49 10.33
N GLY A 112 -13.16 3.54 11.26
CA GLY A 112 -13.48 3.76 12.67
C GLY A 112 -12.58 4.81 13.33
N THR A 113 -11.29 4.80 13.03
CA THR A 113 -10.34 5.83 13.51
C THR A 113 -10.71 7.20 12.98
N PHE A 114 -11.00 7.29 11.66
CA PHE A 114 -11.43 8.55 11.06
C PHE A 114 -12.72 9.09 11.70
N LEU A 115 -13.75 8.26 11.79
CA LEU A 115 -15.03 8.63 12.40
C LEU A 115 -14.89 8.97 13.89
N GLY A 116 -14.06 8.22 14.63
CA GLY A 116 -13.77 8.49 16.02
C GLY A 116 -13.13 9.88 16.20
N ILE A 117 -12.11 10.21 15.43
CA ILE A 117 -11.48 11.54 15.49
C ILE A 117 -12.50 12.63 15.08
N ALA A 118 -13.27 12.39 14.02
CA ALA A 118 -14.24 13.36 13.52
C ALA A 118 -15.36 13.66 14.55
N PHE A 119 -15.82 12.62 15.27
CA PHE A 119 -16.94 12.74 16.20
C PHE A 119 -16.51 13.26 17.59
N PHE A 120 -15.38 12.75 18.12
CA PHE A 120 -14.94 13.07 19.47
C PHE A 120 -14.04 14.31 19.56
N ILE A 121 -13.37 14.70 18.46
CA ILE A 121 -12.46 15.83 18.46
C ILE A 121 -13.00 16.93 17.52
N ASN A 122 -12.83 16.76 16.22
CA ASN A 122 -13.29 17.70 15.19
C ASN A 122 -13.14 17.08 13.79
N ALA A 123 -14.10 17.36 12.90
CA ALA A 123 -14.07 16.91 11.51
C ALA A 123 -12.86 17.45 10.73
N ASP A 124 -12.47 18.71 10.95
CA ASP A 124 -11.30 19.31 10.29
C ASP A 124 -9.99 18.63 10.71
N ILE A 125 -9.87 18.27 12.00
CA ILE A 125 -8.72 17.52 12.51
C ILE A 125 -8.69 16.12 11.90
N ALA A 126 -9.83 15.45 11.80
CA ALA A 126 -9.91 14.13 11.17
C ALA A 126 -9.49 14.18 9.70
N LEU A 127 -10.00 15.12 8.93
CA LEU A 127 -9.65 15.30 7.51
C LEU A 127 -8.17 15.65 7.32
N ARG A 128 -7.60 16.42 8.24
CA ARG A 128 -6.22 16.86 8.16
C ARG A 128 -5.22 15.77 8.50
N TYR A 129 -5.48 15.00 9.56
CA TYR A 129 -4.47 14.10 10.16
C TYR A 129 -4.74 12.61 9.94
N ALA A 130 -5.96 12.17 9.62
CA ALA A 130 -6.25 10.75 9.47
C ALA A 130 -5.40 10.09 8.38
N LEU A 131 -5.23 10.75 7.23
CA LEU A 131 -4.38 10.23 6.15
C LEU A 131 -2.91 10.16 6.56
N LEU A 132 -2.42 11.12 7.35
CA LEU A 132 -1.06 11.13 7.86
C LEU A 132 -0.83 9.97 8.83
N ILE A 133 -1.76 9.72 9.75
CA ILE A 133 -1.70 8.59 10.68
C ILE A 133 -1.65 7.27 9.92
N ILE A 134 -2.54 7.09 8.93
CA ILE A 134 -2.55 5.91 8.06
C ILE A 134 -1.21 5.78 7.32
N GLY A 135 -0.65 6.87 6.79
CA GLY A 135 0.64 6.88 6.12
C GLY A 135 1.79 6.44 7.02
N ILE A 136 1.81 6.88 8.28
CA ILE A 136 2.81 6.46 9.28
C ILE A 136 2.67 4.95 9.56
N VAL A 137 1.44 4.48 9.80
CA VAL A 137 1.18 3.04 10.05
C VAL A 137 1.61 2.19 8.84
N GLN A 138 1.34 2.65 7.62
CA GLN A 138 1.75 1.95 6.41
C GLN A 138 3.28 1.86 6.25
N LEU A 139 4.05 2.84 6.71
CA LEU A 139 5.52 2.74 6.68
C LEU A 139 6.04 1.56 7.52
N LEU A 140 5.34 1.18 8.59
CA LEU A 140 5.70 0.00 9.40
C LEU A 140 5.60 -1.30 8.58
N SER A 141 4.77 -1.35 7.55
CA SER A 141 4.65 -2.54 6.67
C SER A 141 5.93 -2.83 5.89
N ILE A 142 6.84 -1.85 5.70
CA ILE A 142 8.16 -2.08 5.09
C ILE A 142 8.98 -3.05 5.94
N LEU A 143 8.95 -2.87 7.27
CA LEU A 143 9.69 -3.74 8.19
C LEU A 143 9.14 -5.17 8.14
N ILE A 144 7.82 -5.32 8.12
CA ILE A 144 7.14 -6.62 8.04
C ILE A 144 7.46 -7.30 6.71
N ALA A 145 7.36 -6.57 5.59
CA ALA A 145 7.67 -7.10 4.27
C ALA A 145 9.13 -7.58 4.17
N LYS A 146 10.07 -6.84 4.76
CA LYS A 146 11.48 -7.23 4.81
C LYS A 146 11.66 -8.53 5.61
N GLN A 147 11.08 -8.63 6.79
CA GLN A 147 11.17 -9.83 7.63
C GLN A 147 10.57 -11.07 6.93
N LEU A 148 9.41 -10.92 6.27
CA LEU A 148 8.78 -12.01 5.54
C LEU A 148 9.66 -12.52 4.39
N LEU A 149 10.28 -11.63 3.63
CA LEU A 149 11.17 -12.01 2.54
C LEU A 149 12.46 -12.67 3.03
N GLU A 150 13.01 -12.23 4.17
CA GLU A 150 14.16 -12.86 4.81
C GLU A 150 13.84 -14.27 5.32
N GLN A 151 12.69 -14.45 5.97
CA GLN A 151 12.22 -15.78 6.42
C GLN A 151 12.01 -16.74 5.25
N GLN A 152 11.39 -16.25 4.17
CA GLN A 152 11.16 -17.03 2.97
C GLN A 152 12.48 -17.51 2.34
N SER A 153 13.50 -16.66 2.27
CA SER A 153 14.81 -17.02 1.73
C SER A 153 15.50 -18.11 2.56
N LYS A 154 15.34 -18.09 3.89
CA LYS A 154 15.87 -19.12 4.78
C LYS A 154 15.20 -20.47 4.55
N LEU A 155 13.86 -20.49 4.48
CA LEU A 155 13.09 -21.73 4.26
C LEU A 155 13.40 -22.40 2.91
N VAL A 156 13.62 -21.60 1.87
CA VAL A 156 14.03 -22.12 0.55
C VAL A 156 15.43 -22.74 0.60
N ASN A 157 16.37 -22.12 1.32
CA ASN A 157 17.74 -22.62 1.45
C ASN A 157 17.83 -23.88 2.34
N GLU A 158 16.94 -24.09 3.30
CA GLU A 158 16.88 -25.30 4.14
C GLU A 158 16.31 -26.52 3.39
N LYS A 159 15.55 -26.28 2.33
CA LYS A 159 14.94 -27.36 1.50
C LYS A 159 15.79 -27.75 0.27
N ALA A 160 16.82 -26.96 -0.07
CA ALA A 160 17.73 -27.22 -1.18
C ALA A 160 18.98 -27.98 -0.74
#